data_70fbebfc311125db2e49e9da12db74f5
#
_entry.id   70fbebfc311125db2e49e9da12db74f5
#
_cell.length_a   1.000
_cell.length_b   1.000
_cell.length_c   1.000
_cell.angle_alpha   90.00
_cell.angle_beta   90.00
_cell.angle_gamma   90.00
#
_symmetry.space_group_name_H-M   'P 1'
#
loop_
_entity.id
_entity.type
_entity.pdbx_description
1 polymer ?
#
loop_
_entity_poly.entity_id
_entity_poly.type
_entity_poly.pdbx_seq_one_letter_code
_entity_poly.pdbx_strand_id
1 'polypeptide(L)'
;MRAPGARRFQWPEGRRAAVSLTWDDARPSQVEVGVPILNRYGIRGTFYVLPRNLGRRTAKWRAAAELGHEIGNHSLLHPCTGNFLGWQTAGTMLENYTLGRMERELLEANRILKSALGVRPTSFAYCCGQTYVGRGRTLRSYVPLVARHFVVGQGGYSETYASPERCDLAQVPSIKLDNKSFEELKVTLESAVADGGWLVLYGHEVGDDRTRQTTSERALRALCALLRTRPDIWVDAVTTVGRHISWQRQDPHKRLASFPRS
;
A
#
# COMPACT_ATOMS: atom_id res chain seq x y z
N MET A 1 -20.70 17.20 18.12
CA MET A 1 -20.75 16.61 19.49
C MET A 1 -20.56 15.10 19.35
N ARG A 2 -19.59 14.49 20.05
CA ARG A 2 -19.39 13.01 20.08
C ARG A 2 -20.32 12.43 21.16
N ALA A 3 -20.86 11.24 20.89
CA ALA A 3 -21.65 10.51 21.89
C ALA A 3 -20.77 10.19 23.13
N PRO A 4 -21.29 10.35 24.37
CA PRO A 4 -20.56 9.97 25.58
C PRO A 4 -20.34 8.45 25.58
N GLY A 5 -19.07 8.02 25.69
CA GLY A 5 -18.68 6.59 25.75
C GLY A 5 -17.99 6.01 24.54
N ALA A 6 -17.83 6.71 23.43
CA ALA A 6 -17.04 6.24 22.28
C ALA A 6 -15.55 6.15 22.68
N ARG A 7 -15.02 4.92 22.78
CA ARG A 7 -13.57 4.72 23.02
C ARG A 7 -12.79 5.37 21.86
N ARG A 8 -11.77 6.17 22.23
CA ARG A 8 -10.81 6.73 21.28
C ARG A 8 -10.07 5.58 20.58
N PHE A 9 -9.84 5.69 19.27
CA PHE A 9 -8.98 4.78 18.53
C PHE A 9 -7.60 4.68 19.22
N GLN A 10 -7.03 3.48 19.28
CA GLN A 10 -5.74 3.23 19.91
C GLN A 10 -4.84 2.41 18.99
N TRP A 11 -3.65 2.90 18.76
CA TRP A 11 -2.60 2.11 18.12
C TRP A 11 -2.07 1.03 19.09
N PRO A 12 -1.52 -0.09 18.60
CA PRO A 12 -0.97 -1.16 19.44
C PRO A 12 0.07 -0.61 20.43
N GLU A 13 0.12 -1.18 21.63
CA GLU A 13 1.14 -0.88 22.65
C GLU A 13 1.24 0.62 23.04
N GLY A 14 0.15 1.37 22.91
CA GLY A 14 0.11 2.80 23.24
C GLY A 14 0.84 3.70 22.26
N ARG A 15 1.18 3.21 21.07
CA ARG A 15 1.82 4.00 20.01
C ARG A 15 0.93 5.16 19.57
N ARG A 16 1.54 6.18 18.98
CA ARG A 16 0.85 7.41 18.59
C ARG A 16 0.40 7.44 17.14
N ALA A 17 1.13 6.75 16.25
CA ALA A 17 0.84 6.72 14.82
C ALA A 17 1.26 5.39 14.22
N ALA A 18 0.83 5.13 12.97
CA ALA A 18 1.35 4.03 12.17
C ALA A 18 2.00 4.53 10.87
N VAL A 19 2.99 3.77 10.39
CA VAL A 19 3.67 4.00 9.11
C VAL A 19 3.74 2.71 8.33
N SER A 20 3.39 2.76 7.04
CA SER A 20 3.61 1.67 6.09
C SER A 20 4.46 2.16 4.92
N LEU A 21 5.50 1.41 4.59
CA LEU A 21 6.37 1.68 3.44
C LEU A 21 5.97 0.77 2.30
N THR A 22 5.70 1.33 1.12
CA THR A 22 5.15 0.57 0.00
C THR A 22 5.85 0.88 -1.31
N TRP A 23 5.84 -0.08 -2.24
CA TRP A 23 6.39 0.09 -3.59
C TRP A 23 5.49 -0.56 -4.62
N ASP A 24 5.33 0.11 -5.77
CA ASP A 24 4.48 -0.32 -6.87
C ASP A 24 5.31 -0.95 -8.01
N ASP A 25 4.70 -1.76 -8.87
CA ASP A 25 5.20 -2.34 -10.12
C ASP A 25 6.11 -3.59 -10.00
N ALA A 26 6.60 -3.99 -8.86
CA ALA A 26 7.62 -5.04 -8.72
C ALA A 26 8.89 -4.77 -9.55
N ARG A 27 9.41 -3.55 -9.49
CA ARG A 27 10.63 -3.19 -10.21
C ARG A 27 11.86 -3.88 -9.63
N PRO A 28 12.89 -4.15 -10.45
CA PRO A 28 14.08 -4.90 -10.02
C PRO A 28 14.75 -4.37 -8.75
N SER A 29 14.93 -3.06 -8.66
CA SER A 29 15.60 -2.41 -7.53
C SER A 29 14.87 -2.60 -6.19
N GLN A 30 13.56 -2.83 -6.21
CA GLN A 30 12.79 -3.07 -4.99
C GLN A 30 13.26 -4.32 -4.27
N VAL A 31 13.38 -5.45 -4.97
CA VAL A 31 13.79 -6.73 -4.37
C VAL A 31 15.31 -6.87 -4.29
N GLU A 32 16.06 -6.12 -5.10
CA GLU A 32 17.53 -6.18 -5.13
C GLU A 32 18.20 -5.19 -4.17
N VAL A 33 17.56 -4.05 -3.89
CA VAL A 33 18.08 -2.98 -3.04
C VAL A 33 17.14 -2.67 -1.88
N GLY A 34 15.85 -2.45 -2.17
CA GLY A 34 14.85 -2.04 -1.17
C GLY A 34 14.64 -3.08 -0.07
N VAL A 35 14.35 -4.34 -0.43
CA VAL A 35 14.17 -5.44 0.52
C VAL A 35 15.39 -5.62 1.44
N PRO A 36 16.65 -5.68 0.94
CA PRO A 36 17.83 -5.72 1.80
C PRO A 36 17.96 -4.55 2.78
N ILE A 37 17.59 -3.32 2.35
CA ILE A 37 17.58 -2.16 3.24
C ILE A 37 16.56 -2.37 4.36
N LEU A 38 15.31 -2.69 4.03
CA LEU A 38 14.25 -2.90 5.01
C LEU A 38 14.61 -4.00 6.02
N ASN A 39 15.14 -5.12 5.54
CA ASN A 39 15.60 -6.25 6.38
C ASN A 39 16.66 -5.82 7.39
N ARG A 40 17.63 -5.00 6.96
CA ARG A 40 18.69 -4.49 7.86
C ARG A 40 18.12 -3.72 9.06
N TYR A 41 16.99 -3.05 8.89
CA TYR A 41 16.32 -2.31 9.95
C TYR A 41 15.17 -3.06 10.61
N GLY A 42 14.91 -4.32 10.22
CA GLY A 42 13.80 -5.12 10.73
C GLY A 42 12.42 -4.54 10.41
N ILE A 43 12.31 -3.86 9.27
CA ILE A 43 11.06 -3.22 8.81
C ILE A 43 10.42 -4.11 7.74
N ARG A 44 9.12 -4.39 7.87
CA ARG A 44 8.33 -5.04 6.84
C ARG A 44 7.73 -3.99 5.92
N GLY A 45 7.94 -4.15 4.60
CA GLY A 45 7.32 -3.32 3.57
C GLY A 45 6.21 -4.05 2.84
N THR A 46 5.40 -3.32 2.09
CA THR A 46 4.39 -3.84 1.18
C THR A 46 4.82 -3.59 -0.27
N PHE A 47 4.80 -4.63 -1.10
CA PHE A 47 5.17 -4.54 -2.51
C PHE A 47 3.96 -4.90 -3.36
N TYR A 48 3.44 -3.93 -4.12
CA TYR A 48 2.33 -4.14 -5.04
C TYR A 48 2.85 -4.64 -6.37
N VAL A 49 2.61 -5.91 -6.63
CA VAL A 49 3.28 -6.66 -7.67
C VAL A 49 2.42 -6.77 -8.93
N LEU A 50 2.99 -6.36 -10.06
CA LEU A 50 2.52 -6.73 -11.38
C LEU A 50 3.07 -8.11 -11.73
N PRO A 51 2.25 -9.14 -11.94
CA PRO A 51 2.73 -10.51 -12.17
C PRO A 51 3.75 -10.62 -13.31
N ARG A 52 3.56 -9.85 -14.41
CA ARG A 52 4.47 -9.83 -15.55
C ARG A 52 5.89 -9.35 -15.23
N ASN A 53 6.07 -8.58 -14.15
CA ASN A 53 7.36 -8.01 -13.76
C ASN A 53 8.18 -8.93 -12.83
N LEU A 54 7.62 -10.05 -12.38
CA LEU A 54 8.35 -11.04 -11.56
C LEU A 54 9.57 -11.59 -12.30
N GLY A 55 9.36 -12.11 -13.52
CA GLY A 55 10.41 -12.62 -14.41
C GLY A 55 11.40 -13.54 -13.68
N ARG A 56 12.68 -13.36 -14.00
CA ARG A 56 13.81 -14.09 -13.37
C ARG A 56 13.99 -13.81 -11.87
N ARG A 57 13.26 -12.85 -11.31
CA ARG A 57 13.35 -12.48 -9.89
C ARG A 57 12.29 -13.15 -9.02
N THR A 58 11.49 -14.05 -9.56
CA THR A 58 10.42 -14.74 -8.84
C THR A 58 10.91 -15.38 -7.53
N ALA A 59 12.11 -16.00 -7.54
CA ALA A 59 12.70 -16.61 -6.32
C ALA A 59 13.02 -15.55 -5.26
N LYS A 60 13.54 -14.36 -5.65
CA LYS A 60 13.83 -13.27 -4.71
C LYS A 60 12.54 -12.70 -4.11
N TRP A 61 11.46 -12.58 -4.90
CA TRP A 61 10.16 -12.15 -4.43
C TRP A 61 9.53 -13.15 -3.46
N ARG A 62 9.70 -14.46 -3.71
CA ARG A 62 9.26 -15.50 -2.78
C ARG A 62 10.00 -15.40 -1.45
N ALA A 63 11.33 -15.27 -1.49
CA ALA A 63 12.14 -15.06 -0.29
C ALA A 63 11.74 -13.79 0.48
N ALA A 64 11.41 -12.68 -0.22
CA ALA A 64 10.91 -11.48 0.43
C ALA A 64 9.59 -11.73 1.18
N ALA A 65 8.66 -12.49 0.57
CA ALA A 65 7.41 -12.87 1.23
C ALA A 65 7.65 -13.77 2.45
N GLU A 66 8.58 -14.75 2.36
CA GLU A 66 8.98 -15.64 3.47
C GLU A 66 9.60 -14.86 4.64
N LEU A 67 10.27 -13.75 4.37
CA LEU A 67 10.81 -12.82 5.37
C LEU A 67 9.75 -11.90 5.99
N GLY A 68 8.49 -12.04 5.58
CA GLY A 68 7.35 -11.32 6.14
C GLY A 68 7.03 -9.98 5.47
N HIS A 69 7.66 -9.66 4.32
CA HIS A 69 7.17 -8.56 3.50
C HIS A 69 5.83 -8.91 2.86
N GLU A 70 4.93 -7.94 2.80
CA GLU A 70 3.64 -8.11 2.16
C GLU A 70 3.76 -8.03 0.64
N ILE A 71 3.16 -9.00 -0.05
CA ILE A 71 2.92 -8.95 -1.48
C ILE A 71 1.48 -8.51 -1.72
N GLY A 72 1.30 -7.31 -2.23
CA GLY A 72 0.02 -6.76 -2.65
C GLY A 72 -0.23 -6.94 -4.15
N ASN A 73 -1.47 -6.74 -4.57
CA ASN A 73 -1.89 -6.81 -5.96
C ASN A 73 -1.77 -5.43 -6.64
N HIS A 74 -1.17 -5.37 -7.82
CA HIS A 74 -1.12 -4.16 -8.65
C HIS A 74 -1.77 -4.37 -10.02
N SER A 75 -2.87 -5.14 -10.07
CA SER A 75 -3.55 -5.60 -11.29
C SER A 75 -2.71 -6.56 -12.15
N LEU A 76 -3.28 -6.96 -13.29
CA LEU A 76 -2.61 -7.81 -14.28
C LEU A 76 -1.91 -6.99 -15.37
N LEU A 77 -2.59 -5.97 -15.89
CA LEU A 77 -2.17 -5.21 -17.07
C LEU A 77 -1.78 -3.75 -16.75
N HIS A 78 -1.90 -3.32 -15.49
CA HIS A 78 -1.69 -1.94 -15.07
C HIS A 78 -2.56 -0.94 -15.87
N PRO A 79 -3.91 -1.08 -15.83
CA PRO A 79 -4.77 -0.17 -16.56
C PRO A 79 -4.72 1.25 -16.00
N CYS A 80 -4.71 2.22 -16.92
CA CYS A 80 -4.64 3.64 -16.58
C CYS A 80 -5.49 4.45 -17.56
N THR A 81 -5.81 5.71 -17.25
CA THR A 81 -6.57 6.56 -18.16
C THR A 81 -5.81 6.87 -19.44
N GLY A 82 -6.53 6.92 -20.55
CA GLY A 82 -6.00 7.41 -21.82
C GLY A 82 -5.68 8.93 -21.83
N ASN A 83 -6.05 9.67 -20.77
CA ASN A 83 -5.66 11.08 -20.61
C ASN A 83 -4.14 11.26 -20.35
N PHE A 84 -3.44 10.20 -19.96
CA PHE A 84 -1.98 10.23 -19.83
C PHE A 84 -1.34 9.86 -21.14
N LEU A 85 -0.59 10.81 -21.74
CA LEU A 85 0.04 10.60 -23.04
C LEU A 85 1.12 9.49 -23.01
N GLY A 86 1.10 8.67 -24.04
CA GLY A 86 2.29 7.97 -24.54
C GLY A 86 2.52 6.54 -24.07
N TRP A 87 1.71 5.98 -23.16
CA TRP A 87 1.98 4.64 -22.63
C TRP A 87 0.76 3.73 -22.45
N GLN A 88 -0.42 4.22 -22.84
CA GLN A 88 -1.65 3.41 -22.83
C GLN A 88 -1.98 2.86 -24.21
N THR A 89 -2.38 1.59 -24.26
CA THR A 89 -3.00 0.97 -25.42
C THR A 89 -4.51 0.90 -25.25
N ALA A 90 -5.25 0.70 -26.34
CA ALA A 90 -6.70 0.51 -26.25
C ALA A 90 -7.09 -0.64 -25.29
N GLY A 91 -6.21 -1.63 -25.13
CA GLY A 91 -6.40 -2.76 -24.22
C GLY A 91 -6.17 -2.44 -22.74
N THR A 92 -5.48 -1.36 -22.40
CA THR A 92 -5.12 -0.98 -21.02
C THR A 92 -5.70 0.35 -20.58
N MET A 93 -6.48 1.04 -21.45
CA MET A 93 -7.19 2.25 -21.06
C MET A 93 -8.42 1.94 -20.20
N LEU A 94 -8.51 2.56 -19.02
CA LEU A 94 -9.63 2.42 -18.09
C LEU A 94 -10.96 2.80 -18.70
N GLU A 95 -10.97 3.72 -19.66
CA GLU A 95 -12.15 4.13 -20.43
C GLU A 95 -12.80 2.98 -21.20
N ASN A 96 -12.03 1.93 -21.52
CA ASN A 96 -12.49 0.72 -22.22
C ASN A 96 -12.75 -0.45 -21.28
N TYR A 97 -12.65 -0.22 -19.96
CA TYR A 97 -12.93 -1.24 -18.95
C TYR A 97 -14.39 -1.18 -18.52
N THR A 98 -14.89 -2.35 -18.11
CA THR A 98 -16.11 -2.52 -17.32
C THR A 98 -15.75 -3.00 -15.92
N LEU A 99 -16.66 -2.90 -14.97
CA LEU A 99 -16.45 -3.46 -13.62
C LEU A 99 -16.14 -4.96 -13.66
N GLY A 100 -16.87 -5.72 -14.49
CA GLY A 100 -16.63 -7.16 -14.63
C GLY A 100 -15.26 -7.49 -15.24
N ARG A 101 -14.74 -6.66 -16.16
CA ARG A 101 -13.38 -6.82 -16.68
C ARG A 101 -12.35 -6.53 -15.60
N MET A 102 -12.51 -5.43 -14.85
CA MET A 102 -11.61 -5.07 -13.75
C MET A 102 -11.58 -6.18 -12.70
N GLU A 103 -12.74 -6.68 -12.27
CA GLU A 103 -12.82 -7.76 -11.28
C GLU A 103 -12.06 -9.02 -11.72
N ARG A 104 -12.28 -9.47 -12.97
CA ARG A 104 -11.52 -10.62 -13.52
C ARG A 104 -10.01 -10.37 -13.52
N GLU A 105 -9.58 -9.18 -13.87
CA GLU A 105 -8.16 -8.81 -13.89
C GLU A 105 -7.53 -8.85 -12.49
N LEU A 106 -8.22 -8.31 -11.49
CA LEU A 106 -7.75 -8.35 -10.11
C LEU A 106 -7.65 -9.78 -9.57
N LEU A 107 -8.67 -10.61 -9.84
CA LEU A 107 -8.70 -12.00 -9.38
C LEU A 107 -7.66 -12.86 -10.10
N GLU A 108 -7.45 -12.66 -11.40
CA GLU A 108 -6.42 -13.37 -12.16
C GLU A 108 -5.01 -12.99 -11.69
N ALA A 109 -4.74 -11.71 -11.41
CA ALA A 109 -3.48 -11.30 -10.81
C ALA A 109 -3.24 -12.00 -9.46
N ASN A 110 -4.27 -12.08 -8.59
CA ASN A 110 -4.19 -12.82 -7.32
C ASN A 110 -3.89 -14.31 -7.55
N ARG A 111 -4.51 -14.95 -8.54
CA ARG A 111 -4.28 -16.35 -8.87
C ARG A 111 -2.84 -16.61 -9.30
N ILE A 112 -2.31 -15.75 -10.18
CA ILE A 112 -0.92 -15.86 -10.67
C ILE A 112 0.07 -15.62 -9.52
N LEU A 113 -0.13 -14.59 -8.70
CA LEU A 113 0.75 -14.28 -7.57
C LEU A 113 0.74 -15.41 -6.53
N LYS A 114 -0.42 -15.99 -6.23
CA LYS A 114 -0.51 -17.16 -5.37
C LYS A 114 0.26 -18.36 -5.92
N SER A 115 0.13 -18.64 -7.21
CA SER A 115 0.86 -19.73 -7.87
C SER A 115 2.38 -19.50 -7.88
N ALA A 116 2.82 -18.27 -8.21
CA ALA A 116 4.23 -17.94 -8.37
C ALA A 116 4.97 -17.76 -7.03
N LEU A 117 4.32 -17.15 -6.04
CA LEU A 117 4.95 -16.71 -4.78
C LEU A 117 4.44 -17.44 -3.53
N GLY A 118 3.40 -18.28 -3.65
CA GLY A 118 2.82 -18.98 -2.50
C GLY A 118 1.87 -18.13 -1.65
N VAL A 119 1.76 -16.83 -1.90
CA VAL A 119 0.95 -15.91 -1.10
C VAL A 119 -0.22 -15.34 -1.90
N ARG A 120 -1.39 -15.25 -1.28
CA ARG A 120 -2.56 -14.57 -1.86
C ARG A 120 -2.57 -13.12 -1.40
N PRO A 121 -2.47 -12.13 -2.31
CA PRO A 121 -2.57 -10.73 -1.94
C PRO A 121 -3.88 -10.40 -1.23
N THR A 122 -3.79 -9.60 -0.18
CA THR A 122 -4.93 -9.08 0.59
C THR A 122 -5.00 -7.56 0.59
N SER A 123 -4.07 -6.88 -0.08
CA SER A 123 -4.11 -5.46 -0.39
C SER A 123 -3.96 -5.22 -1.89
N PHE A 124 -4.40 -4.06 -2.34
CA PHE A 124 -4.37 -3.61 -3.71
C PHE A 124 -3.88 -2.16 -3.79
N ALA A 125 -3.04 -1.82 -4.78
CA ALA A 125 -2.74 -0.43 -5.12
C ALA A 125 -3.40 -0.06 -6.45
N TYR A 126 -4.10 1.07 -6.44
CA TYR A 126 -4.76 1.61 -7.63
C TYR A 126 -3.74 2.08 -8.65
N CYS A 127 -3.73 1.46 -9.83
CA CYS A 127 -2.85 1.85 -10.92
C CYS A 127 -3.08 3.34 -11.27
N CYS A 128 -2.00 4.11 -11.31
CA CYS A 128 -2.05 5.56 -11.53
C CYS A 128 -2.98 6.30 -10.53
N GLY A 129 -3.27 5.72 -9.37
CA GLY A 129 -4.18 6.30 -8.37
C GLY A 129 -5.65 6.38 -8.81
N GLN A 130 -6.04 5.71 -9.89
CA GLN A 130 -7.37 5.87 -10.48
C GLN A 130 -8.35 4.81 -10.01
N THR A 131 -9.55 5.25 -9.66
CA THR A 131 -10.57 4.44 -8.99
C THR A 131 -11.80 4.17 -9.85
N TYR A 132 -11.75 4.54 -11.16
CA TYR A 132 -12.88 4.46 -12.08
C TYR A 132 -12.57 3.66 -13.33
N VAL A 133 -13.61 3.06 -13.91
CA VAL A 133 -13.63 2.45 -15.24
C VAL A 133 -14.72 3.09 -16.09
N GLY A 134 -14.62 2.96 -17.43
CA GLY A 134 -15.55 3.58 -18.36
C GLY A 134 -15.27 5.08 -18.56
N ARG A 135 -16.15 5.76 -19.27
CA ARG A 135 -16.02 7.20 -19.60
C ARG A 135 -17.37 7.92 -19.59
N GLY A 136 -17.35 9.23 -19.36
CA GLY A 136 -18.53 10.07 -19.42
C GLY A 136 -19.69 9.45 -18.60
N ARG A 137 -20.84 9.24 -19.23
CA ARG A 137 -22.03 8.68 -18.57
C ARG A 137 -21.89 7.21 -18.15
N THR A 138 -20.92 6.48 -18.70
CA THR A 138 -20.65 5.08 -18.34
C THR A 138 -19.59 4.91 -17.26
N LEU A 139 -19.02 5.99 -16.78
CA LEU A 139 -18.02 5.98 -15.72
C LEU A 139 -18.60 5.33 -14.44
N ARG A 140 -17.85 4.39 -13.85
CA ARG A 140 -18.22 3.67 -12.63
C ARG A 140 -17.01 3.51 -11.72
N SER A 141 -17.20 3.75 -10.41
CA SER A 141 -16.15 3.44 -9.43
C SER A 141 -15.98 1.94 -9.25
N TYR A 142 -14.73 1.47 -9.20
CA TYR A 142 -14.42 0.09 -8.82
C TYR A 142 -13.90 -0.07 -7.39
N VAL A 143 -13.95 1.00 -6.59
CA VAL A 143 -13.68 0.94 -5.13
C VAL A 143 -14.52 -0.14 -4.43
N PRO A 144 -15.83 -0.33 -4.73
CA PRO A 144 -16.61 -1.42 -4.14
C PRO A 144 -16.09 -2.83 -4.48
N LEU A 145 -15.46 -3.03 -5.65
CA LEU A 145 -14.81 -4.31 -5.97
C LEU A 145 -13.57 -4.52 -5.11
N VAL A 146 -12.75 -3.48 -4.93
CA VAL A 146 -11.58 -3.52 -4.06
C VAL A 146 -12.00 -3.81 -2.62
N ALA A 147 -13.02 -3.14 -2.10
CA ALA A 147 -13.58 -3.40 -0.77
C ALA A 147 -14.06 -4.85 -0.56
N ARG A 148 -14.55 -5.50 -1.63
CA ARG A 148 -15.02 -6.89 -1.59
C ARG A 148 -13.89 -7.91 -1.53
N HIS A 149 -12.79 -7.64 -2.23
CA HIS A 149 -11.73 -8.63 -2.46
C HIS A 149 -10.46 -8.40 -1.65
N PHE A 150 -10.26 -7.20 -1.11
CA PHE A 150 -9.06 -6.80 -0.39
C PHE A 150 -9.39 -6.16 0.97
N VAL A 151 -8.46 -6.27 1.90
CA VAL A 151 -8.54 -5.59 3.21
C VAL A 151 -8.27 -4.11 3.07
N VAL A 152 -7.31 -3.77 2.18
CA VAL A 152 -6.90 -2.38 1.93
C VAL A 152 -6.73 -2.14 0.44
N GLY A 153 -7.28 -1.03 -0.04
CA GLY A 153 -6.96 -0.41 -1.32
C GLY A 153 -6.12 0.84 -1.10
N GLN A 154 -4.90 0.89 -1.64
CA GLN A 154 -4.03 2.05 -1.55
C GLN A 154 -4.24 2.96 -2.76
N GLY A 155 -4.65 4.20 -2.53
CA GLY A 155 -4.65 5.27 -3.52
C GLY A 155 -3.24 5.82 -3.76
N GLY A 156 -3.08 6.59 -4.82
CA GLY A 156 -1.86 7.36 -5.11
C GLY A 156 -2.17 8.85 -5.22
N TYR A 157 -1.11 9.67 -5.32
CA TYR A 157 -1.21 11.12 -5.54
C TYR A 157 -2.00 11.88 -4.46
N SER A 158 -1.99 11.39 -3.24
CA SER A 158 -2.58 12.08 -2.10
C SER A 158 -1.54 12.97 -1.43
N GLU A 159 -1.99 14.07 -0.84
CA GLU A 159 -1.14 15.02 -0.11
C GLU A 159 -1.30 14.88 1.41
N THR A 160 -1.92 13.79 1.86
CA THR A 160 -2.28 13.60 3.26
C THR A 160 -2.11 12.16 3.72
N TYR A 161 -2.14 11.96 5.03
CA TYR A 161 -2.18 10.66 5.68
C TYR A 161 -3.60 10.33 6.17
N ALA A 162 -3.85 9.06 6.45
CA ALA A 162 -5.18 8.57 6.80
C ALA A 162 -5.52 8.82 8.28
N SER A 163 -6.76 9.25 8.54
CA SER A 163 -7.33 9.17 9.88
C SER A 163 -7.76 7.74 10.18
N PRO A 164 -7.21 7.06 11.21
CA PRO A 164 -7.58 5.67 11.51
C PRO A 164 -9.03 5.53 11.98
N GLU A 165 -9.67 6.61 12.43
CA GLU A 165 -11.07 6.60 12.84
C GLU A 165 -12.04 6.69 11.65
N ARG A 166 -11.62 7.29 10.52
CA ARG A 166 -12.55 7.74 9.46
C ARG A 166 -12.20 7.31 8.05
N CYS A 167 -10.93 6.96 7.76
CA CYS A 167 -10.54 6.63 6.40
C CYS A 167 -11.34 5.44 5.85
N ASP A 168 -11.61 5.47 4.54
CA ASP A 168 -12.10 4.31 3.81
C ASP A 168 -10.91 3.39 3.52
N LEU A 169 -10.92 2.17 4.08
CA LEU A 169 -9.85 1.19 3.86
C LEU A 169 -9.75 0.72 2.40
N ALA A 170 -10.80 0.89 1.62
CA ALA A 170 -10.77 0.55 0.20
C ALA A 170 -10.09 1.61 -0.68
N GLN A 171 -9.75 2.78 -0.14
CA GLN A 171 -9.06 3.86 -0.86
C GLN A 171 -8.20 4.73 0.09
N VAL A 172 -7.28 4.08 0.81
CA VAL A 172 -6.39 4.74 1.76
C VAL A 172 -5.45 5.70 1.02
N PRO A 173 -5.33 6.96 1.47
CA PRO A 173 -4.39 7.91 0.87
C PRO A 173 -2.94 7.47 1.08
N SER A 174 -2.07 7.80 0.14
CA SER A 174 -0.63 7.57 0.26
C SER A 174 0.17 8.76 -0.26
N ILE A 175 1.35 8.97 0.32
CA ILE A 175 2.26 10.08 0.00
C ILE A 175 3.49 9.52 -0.68
N LYS A 176 3.96 10.21 -1.71
CA LYS A 176 5.07 9.78 -2.53
C LYS A 176 6.41 9.80 -1.76
N LEU A 177 7.15 8.68 -1.83
CA LEU A 177 8.55 8.56 -1.38
C LEU A 177 9.53 9.06 -2.44
N ASP A 178 9.20 8.81 -3.71
CA ASP A 178 10.11 9.10 -4.82
C ASP A 178 10.47 10.58 -4.89
N ASN A 179 11.75 10.84 -5.11
CA ASN A 179 12.34 12.18 -5.20
C ASN A 179 12.17 13.04 -3.94
N LYS A 180 11.82 12.45 -2.81
CA LYS A 180 11.77 13.14 -1.52
C LYS A 180 13.10 13.05 -0.80
N SER A 181 13.53 14.17 -0.23
CA SER A 181 14.62 14.21 0.74
C SER A 181 14.19 13.60 2.07
N PHE A 182 15.16 13.18 2.88
CA PHE A 182 14.87 12.70 4.24
C PHE A 182 14.16 13.77 5.08
N GLU A 183 14.54 15.05 4.94
CA GLU A 183 13.93 16.14 5.71
C GLU A 183 12.45 16.35 5.36
N GLU A 184 12.08 16.29 4.08
CA GLU A 184 10.69 16.35 3.64
C GLU A 184 9.87 15.18 4.22
N LEU A 185 10.43 13.96 4.17
CA LEU A 185 9.78 12.76 4.74
C LEU A 185 9.62 12.87 6.26
N LYS A 186 10.61 13.41 6.95
CA LYS A 186 10.59 13.63 8.39
C LYS A 186 9.49 14.63 8.79
N VAL A 187 9.35 15.74 8.08
CA VAL A 187 8.27 16.72 8.34
C VAL A 187 6.90 16.06 8.20
N THR A 188 6.70 15.30 7.12
CA THR A 188 5.44 14.55 6.90
C THR A 188 5.18 13.53 8.00
N LEU A 189 6.21 12.80 8.44
CA LEU A 189 6.14 11.83 9.52
C LEU A 189 5.72 12.48 10.84
N GLU A 190 6.37 13.59 11.22
CA GLU A 190 6.07 14.29 12.49
C GLU A 190 4.63 14.84 12.50
N SER A 191 4.14 15.33 11.35
CA SER A 191 2.74 15.75 11.22
C SER A 191 1.79 14.58 11.43
N ALA A 192 2.06 13.42 10.81
CA ALA A 192 1.23 12.23 10.98
C ALA A 192 1.23 11.72 12.44
N VAL A 193 2.39 11.81 13.13
CA VAL A 193 2.52 11.44 14.55
C VAL A 193 1.75 12.41 15.44
N ALA A 194 1.81 13.72 15.16
CA ALA A 194 1.08 14.73 15.93
C ALA A 194 -0.43 14.49 15.91
N ASP A 195 -0.95 14.10 14.75
CA ASP A 195 -2.38 13.87 14.52
C ASP A 195 -2.86 12.45 14.84
N GLY A 196 -1.94 11.54 15.17
CA GLY A 196 -2.28 10.14 15.44
C GLY A 196 -2.68 9.37 14.17
N GLY A 197 -2.16 9.77 13.01
CA GLY A 197 -2.53 9.27 11.70
C GLY A 197 -1.86 7.95 11.31
N TRP A 198 -2.29 7.41 10.18
CA TRP A 198 -1.62 6.34 9.44
C TRP A 198 -0.98 6.91 8.19
N LEU A 199 0.34 6.96 8.17
CA LEU A 199 1.13 7.42 7.04
C LEU A 199 1.51 6.24 6.16
N VAL A 200 0.96 6.20 4.94
CA VAL A 200 1.37 5.27 3.89
C VAL A 200 2.29 6.01 2.93
N LEU A 201 3.51 5.54 2.80
CA LEU A 201 4.51 6.10 1.89
C LEU A 201 4.71 5.16 0.71
N TYR A 202 4.58 5.65 -0.54
CA TYR A 202 4.73 4.83 -1.73
C TYR A 202 5.85 5.29 -2.65
N GLY A 203 6.58 4.35 -3.22
CA GLY A 203 7.63 4.57 -4.20
C GLY A 203 7.59 3.56 -5.35
N HIS A 204 8.58 3.65 -6.24
CA HIS A 204 8.72 2.73 -7.38
C HIS A 204 10.12 2.15 -7.44
N GLU A 205 11.11 2.85 -7.97
CA GLU A 205 12.51 2.41 -7.91
C GLU A 205 13.16 2.70 -6.56
N VAL A 206 14.21 1.95 -6.21
CA VAL A 206 15.10 2.26 -5.08
C VAL A 206 16.52 2.34 -5.61
N GLY A 207 17.17 3.49 -5.46
CA GLY A 207 18.52 3.72 -6.00
C GLY A 207 18.94 5.18 -5.93
N ASP A 208 20.08 5.47 -6.53
CA ASP A 208 20.63 6.84 -6.54
C ASP A 208 20.34 7.58 -7.87
N ASP A 209 19.77 6.89 -8.85
CA ASP A 209 19.36 7.51 -10.10
C ASP A 209 18.18 8.46 -9.86
N ARG A 210 18.38 9.73 -10.19
CA ARG A 210 17.36 10.78 -10.04
C ARG A 210 16.32 10.73 -11.16
N THR A 211 15.70 9.58 -11.36
CA THR A 211 14.53 9.49 -12.23
C THR A 211 13.29 10.04 -11.52
N ARG A 212 12.21 10.30 -12.28
CA ARG A 212 10.96 10.83 -11.69
C ARG A 212 10.29 9.90 -10.69
N GLN A 213 10.70 8.62 -10.63
CA GLN A 213 10.09 7.58 -9.81
C GLN A 213 11.14 6.79 -9.03
N THR A 214 12.08 7.47 -8.39
CA THR A 214 13.14 6.82 -7.61
C THR A 214 13.15 7.30 -6.17
N THR A 215 13.04 6.37 -5.24
CA THR A 215 13.30 6.57 -3.81
C THR A 215 14.82 6.48 -3.61
N SER A 216 15.45 7.57 -3.15
CA SER A 216 16.89 7.58 -2.87
C SER A 216 17.24 6.57 -1.77
N GLU A 217 18.30 5.76 -1.99
CA GLU A 217 18.80 4.84 -0.94
C GLU A 217 19.17 5.59 0.33
N ARG A 218 19.82 6.74 0.20
CA ARG A 218 20.22 7.58 1.35
C ARG A 218 19.00 8.01 2.16
N ALA A 219 17.96 8.51 1.50
CA ALA A 219 16.73 8.95 2.17
C ALA A 219 15.99 7.78 2.82
N LEU A 220 15.90 6.61 2.12
CA LEU A 220 15.28 5.40 2.65
C LEU A 220 16.01 4.88 3.90
N ARG A 221 17.35 4.79 3.85
CA ARG A 221 18.16 4.35 4.99
C ARG A 221 18.01 5.29 6.18
N ALA A 222 18.03 6.60 5.97
CA ALA A 222 17.83 7.59 7.02
C ALA A 222 16.43 7.50 7.64
N LEU A 223 15.39 7.33 6.83
CA LEU A 223 14.02 7.12 7.29
C LEU A 223 13.90 5.84 8.12
N CYS A 224 14.41 4.71 7.62
CA CYS A 224 14.40 3.44 8.34
C CYS A 224 15.16 3.52 9.68
N ALA A 225 16.31 4.20 9.70
CA ALA A 225 17.07 4.42 10.93
C ALA A 225 16.27 5.25 11.95
N LEU A 226 15.60 6.33 11.50
CA LEU A 226 14.72 7.13 12.34
C LEU A 226 13.57 6.29 12.90
N LEU A 227 12.86 5.55 12.06
CA LEU A 227 11.72 4.72 12.47
C LEU A 227 12.11 3.68 13.53
N ARG A 228 13.32 3.12 13.45
CA ARG A 228 13.85 2.17 14.47
C ARG A 228 14.06 2.81 15.85
N THR A 229 14.28 4.10 15.93
CA THR A 229 14.49 4.84 17.20
C THR A 229 13.19 5.44 17.77
N ARG A 230 12.04 5.21 17.10
CA ARG A 230 10.74 5.80 17.45
C ARG A 230 9.79 4.73 17.98
N PRO A 231 9.84 4.41 19.29
CA PRO A 231 8.93 3.44 19.92
C PRO A 231 7.47 3.90 19.92
N ASP A 232 7.22 5.19 19.71
CA ASP A 232 5.89 5.79 19.60
C ASP A 232 5.24 5.58 18.22
N ILE A 233 5.94 5.00 17.25
CA ILE A 233 5.45 4.73 15.90
C ILE A 233 5.34 3.22 15.66
N TRP A 234 4.18 2.78 15.18
CA TRP A 234 4.01 1.41 14.69
C TRP A 234 4.35 1.34 13.22
N VAL A 235 5.40 0.59 12.87
CA VAL A 235 5.80 0.38 11.47
C VAL A 235 5.46 -1.04 11.06
N ASP A 236 4.55 -1.20 10.11
CA ASP A 236 4.15 -2.53 9.62
C ASP A 236 3.58 -2.48 8.19
N ALA A 237 3.37 -3.66 7.61
CA ALA A 237 2.74 -3.85 6.31
C ALA A 237 1.31 -3.31 6.29
N VAL A 238 0.87 -2.88 5.10
CA VAL A 238 -0.43 -2.20 4.91
C VAL A 238 -1.61 -3.04 5.40
N THR A 239 -1.65 -4.33 5.07
CA THR A 239 -2.75 -5.21 5.51
C THR A 239 -2.76 -5.39 7.03
N THR A 240 -1.60 -5.45 7.68
CA THR A 240 -1.50 -5.58 9.15
C THR A 240 -2.11 -4.36 9.82
N VAL A 241 -1.75 -3.17 9.39
CA VAL A 241 -2.31 -1.91 9.90
C VAL A 241 -3.80 -1.80 9.59
N GLY A 242 -4.21 -2.10 8.37
CA GLY A 242 -5.61 -2.06 7.94
C GLY A 242 -6.51 -3.01 8.75
N ARG A 243 -6.04 -4.21 9.05
CA ARG A 243 -6.76 -5.18 9.91
C ARG A 243 -6.92 -4.65 11.34
N HIS A 244 -5.89 -4.03 11.90
CA HIS A 244 -6.00 -3.41 13.22
C HIS A 244 -7.05 -2.29 13.23
N ILE A 245 -7.04 -1.42 12.22
CA ILE A 245 -8.04 -0.36 12.08
C ILE A 245 -9.45 -0.95 11.96
N SER A 246 -9.63 -1.95 11.09
CA SER A 246 -10.92 -2.64 10.92
C SER A 246 -11.40 -3.24 12.23
N TRP A 247 -10.51 -3.94 12.96
CA TRP A 247 -10.84 -4.53 14.25
C TRP A 247 -11.21 -3.48 15.30
N GLN A 248 -10.49 -2.38 15.41
CA GLN A 248 -10.79 -1.28 16.33
C GLN A 248 -12.15 -0.62 16.06
N ARG A 249 -12.59 -0.60 14.80
CA ARG A 249 -13.86 -0.01 14.38
C ARG A 249 -15.06 -0.94 14.55
N GLN A 250 -14.82 -2.25 14.75
CA GLN A 250 -15.90 -3.20 15.00
C GLN A 250 -16.51 -2.97 16.38
N ASP A 251 -17.80 -3.26 16.51
CA ASP A 251 -18.57 -3.11 17.74
C ASP A 251 -17.87 -3.78 18.94
N PRO A 252 -17.81 -3.14 20.11
CA PRO A 252 -17.22 -3.70 21.34
C PRO A 252 -17.75 -5.08 21.72
N HIS A 253 -19.00 -5.40 21.40
CA HIS A 253 -19.60 -6.71 21.68
C HIS A 253 -19.08 -7.85 20.80
N LYS A 254 -18.47 -7.56 19.63
CA LYS A 254 -17.84 -8.55 18.73
C LYS A 254 -16.34 -8.76 19.01
N ARG A 255 -15.70 -7.90 19.81
CA ARG A 255 -14.25 -7.93 20.07
C ARG A 255 -13.80 -9.11 20.95
N LEU A 256 -14.72 -9.69 21.74
CA LEU A 256 -14.40 -10.80 22.66
C LEU A 256 -14.31 -12.16 21.97
N ALA A 257 -14.72 -12.27 20.69
CA ALA A 257 -14.86 -13.55 20.00
C ALA A 257 -13.76 -13.87 18.97
N SER A 258 -12.81 -12.96 18.66
CA SER A 258 -11.89 -13.19 17.54
C SER A 258 -10.51 -12.54 17.67
N PHE A 259 -9.67 -13.05 18.59
CA PHE A 259 -8.23 -12.90 18.47
C PHE A 259 -7.59 -14.29 18.45
N PRO A 260 -7.03 -14.76 17.32
CA PRO A 260 -6.07 -15.84 17.37
C PRO A 260 -4.79 -15.27 18.00
N ARG A 261 -4.43 -15.78 19.18
CA ARG A 261 -3.10 -15.60 19.74
C ARG A 261 -2.11 -16.27 18.78
N SER A 262 -1.17 -15.48 18.26
CA SER A 262 -0.03 -15.94 17.49
C SER A 262 0.89 -16.82 18.33
#